data_1f5f77cd4f414b317880f5c40f2f4fc9
#
_entry.id   1f5f77cd4f414b317880f5c40f2f4fc9
#
_cell.length_a   1.000
_cell.length_b   1.000
_cell.length_c   1.000
_cell.angle_alpha   90.00
_cell.angle_beta   90.00
_cell.angle_gamma   90.00
#
_symmetry.space_group_name_H-M   'P 1'
#
loop_
_entity.id
_entity.type
_entity.pdbx_description
1 polymer ?
#
loop_
_entity_poly.entity_id
_entity_poly.type
_entity_poly.pdbx_seq_one_letter_code
_entity_poly.pdbx_strand_id
1 'polypeptide(L)'
;GITSPVMPAQPSYTKSHEGPVTLVQNHTTYSTDAFYGEELVTVTKQGIARSVNFAELTFSPIQYNPVTHQFKIYESAEVEITFVNANIAETQRLKRLHSNSMFSTTQLGVINPSEESIRGEFSTSPIRMVIVAHSMFRGQLDELAAWKRRKGFLVDLVYTDDPNVGTTTTSIKNYLKGLYDNATESAPAPTFLLLVGDVAQIPAFNGTTDNHVTDLYYASWTTGDNIPDCYYGRFSATNASQLAPQIEKTLMYEQYTMDDPTYLDDAVLVAGTDTYWGPINANGQINYLAGNYVNTAYGF
;
A
#
# COMPACT_ATOMS: atom_id res chain seq x y z
N GLY A 1 -22.57 29.40 22.45
CA GLY A 1 -21.87 29.94 21.28
C GLY A 1 -20.37 30.01 21.55
N ILE A 2 -19.58 29.91 20.50
CA ILE A 2 -18.13 30.07 20.61
C ILE A 2 -17.85 31.57 20.73
N THR A 3 -17.06 31.97 21.72
CA THR A 3 -16.75 33.38 21.99
C THR A 3 -15.57 33.90 21.16
N SER A 4 -14.84 33.02 20.50
CA SER A 4 -13.69 33.37 19.66
C SER A 4 -13.86 32.78 18.26
N PRO A 5 -13.38 33.45 17.20
CA PRO A 5 -13.42 32.91 15.86
C PRO A 5 -12.59 31.60 15.76
N VAL A 6 -13.05 30.68 14.94
CA VAL A 6 -12.26 29.48 14.59
C VAL A 6 -11.12 29.90 13.68
N MET A 7 -9.91 29.48 14.03
CA MET A 7 -8.72 29.76 13.24
C MET A 7 -8.73 28.95 11.93
N PRO A 8 -8.35 29.54 10.79
CA PRO A 8 -8.22 28.82 9.54
C PRO A 8 -7.06 27.81 9.61
N ALA A 9 -7.17 26.74 8.82
CA ALA A 9 -6.05 25.84 8.61
C ALA A 9 -4.84 26.62 8.07
N GLN A 10 -3.67 26.40 8.65
CA GLN A 10 -2.46 27.10 8.28
C GLN A 10 -1.64 26.25 7.30
N PRO A 11 -0.87 26.89 6.39
CA PRO A 11 0.08 26.18 5.56
C PRO A 11 1.06 25.36 6.41
N SER A 12 1.42 24.18 5.91
CA SER A 12 2.47 23.38 6.54
C SER A 12 3.83 24.05 6.38
N TYR A 13 4.61 24.07 7.45
CA TYR A 13 5.99 24.54 7.43
C TYR A 13 6.95 23.36 7.39
N THR A 14 8.09 23.54 6.72
CA THR A 14 9.17 22.56 6.77
C THR A 14 9.79 22.52 8.16
N LYS A 15 10.37 21.38 8.54
CA LYS A 15 11.05 21.21 9.85
C LYS A 15 12.20 22.21 10.07
N SER A 16 12.75 22.77 9.00
CA SER A 16 13.82 23.77 9.00
C SER A 16 13.30 25.21 8.99
N HIS A 17 12.00 25.45 9.13
CA HIS A 17 11.45 26.78 9.17
C HIS A 17 11.87 27.49 10.48
N GLU A 18 12.69 28.51 10.35
CA GLU A 18 13.09 29.38 11.44
C GLU A 18 12.41 30.75 11.29
N GLY A 19 11.64 31.14 12.28
CA GLY A 19 11.00 32.45 12.31
C GLY A 19 9.55 32.45 12.80
N PRO A 20 8.95 33.62 12.97
CA PRO A 20 7.56 33.74 13.41
C PRO A 20 6.62 33.22 12.33
N VAL A 21 5.67 32.41 12.74
CA VAL A 21 4.58 31.94 11.87
C VAL A 21 3.57 33.05 11.68
N THR A 22 3.42 33.53 10.44
CA THR A 22 2.40 34.55 10.12
C THR A 22 1.07 33.86 9.88
N LEU A 23 0.03 34.27 10.58
CA LEU A 23 -1.32 33.78 10.37
C LEU A 23 -1.80 34.11 8.95
N VAL A 24 -2.11 33.08 8.17
CA VAL A 24 -2.73 33.21 6.84
C VAL A 24 -4.24 33.10 7.01
N GLN A 25 -4.96 34.14 6.63
CA GLN A 25 -6.42 34.21 6.71
C GLN A 25 -7.00 34.83 5.45
N ASN A 26 -8.04 34.21 4.91
CA ASN A 26 -8.81 34.81 3.80
C ASN A 26 -9.79 35.84 4.37
N HIS A 27 -9.45 37.12 4.26
CA HIS A 27 -10.25 38.21 4.78
C HIS A 27 -11.69 38.26 4.21
N THR A 28 -11.88 37.93 2.93
CA THR A 28 -13.22 37.89 2.31
C THR A 28 -14.09 36.84 2.98
N THR A 29 -13.59 35.62 3.17
CA THR A 29 -14.31 34.55 3.86
C THR A 29 -14.67 34.97 5.30
N TYR A 30 -13.73 35.53 6.03
CA TYR A 30 -13.94 35.89 7.46
C TYR A 30 -14.76 37.15 7.69
N SER A 31 -15.05 37.94 6.64
CA SER A 31 -15.92 39.14 6.69
C SER A 31 -17.30 38.94 6.07
N THR A 32 -17.57 37.77 5.49
CA THR A 32 -18.86 37.49 4.83
C THR A 32 -19.76 36.66 5.75
N ASP A 33 -20.99 37.12 5.95
CA ASP A 33 -22.02 36.38 6.71
C ASP A 33 -22.58 35.23 5.89
N ALA A 34 -21.85 34.11 5.87
CA ALA A 34 -22.21 32.88 5.20
C ALA A 34 -21.60 31.66 5.91
N PHE A 35 -22.23 30.50 5.72
CA PHE A 35 -21.65 29.24 6.18
C PHE A 35 -20.63 28.73 5.17
N TYR A 36 -19.43 28.45 5.62
CA TYR A 36 -18.30 27.89 4.87
C TYR A 36 -17.95 26.50 5.38
N GLY A 37 -17.56 25.64 4.49
CA GLY A 37 -17.14 24.27 4.73
C GLY A 37 -17.00 23.54 3.39
N GLU A 38 -16.54 22.30 3.43
CA GLU A 38 -16.50 21.41 2.28
C GLU A 38 -17.93 21.02 1.88
N GLU A 39 -18.08 20.45 0.68
CA GLU A 39 -19.35 19.82 0.26
C GLU A 39 -19.73 18.73 1.27
N LEU A 40 -21.02 18.63 1.59
CA LEU A 40 -21.52 17.70 2.60
C LEU A 40 -21.11 16.26 2.32
N VAL A 41 -21.19 15.83 1.08
CA VAL A 41 -20.78 14.52 0.61
C VAL A 41 -20.03 14.67 -0.71
N THR A 42 -18.83 14.14 -0.78
CA THR A 42 -18.06 14.02 -2.02
C THR A 42 -17.70 12.57 -2.29
N VAL A 43 -17.67 12.18 -3.56
CA VAL A 43 -17.23 10.86 -4.01
C VAL A 43 -16.07 11.04 -4.98
N THR A 44 -14.90 10.54 -4.61
CA THR A 44 -13.70 10.63 -5.44
C THR A 44 -13.23 9.24 -5.83
N LYS A 45 -13.05 8.98 -7.13
CA LYS A 45 -12.46 7.72 -7.58
C LYS A 45 -10.99 7.66 -7.13
N GLN A 46 -10.63 6.62 -6.38
CA GLN A 46 -9.27 6.41 -5.88
C GLN A 46 -8.41 5.58 -6.85
N GLY A 47 -8.98 4.53 -7.43
CA GLY A 47 -8.25 3.66 -8.35
C GLY A 47 -8.89 2.29 -8.51
N ILE A 48 -8.10 1.36 -9.04
CA ILE A 48 -8.52 -0.01 -9.31
C ILE A 48 -7.44 -0.96 -8.78
N ALA A 49 -7.81 -1.91 -7.95
CA ALA A 49 -6.94 -3.02 -7.58
C ALA A 49 -7.58 -4.33 -8.04
N ARG A 50 -6.85 -5.12 -8.82
CA ARG A 50 -7.30 -6.44 -9.31
C ARG A 50 -8.73 -6.42 -9.86
N SER A 51 -9.02 -5.44 -10.72
CA SER A 51 -10.33 -5.19 -11.36
C SER A 51 -11.45 -4.73 -10.41
N VAL A 52 -11.15 -4.42 -9.16
CA VAL A 52 -12.09 -3.80 -8.22
C VAL A 52 -11.86 -2.30 -8.20
N ASN A 53 -12.89 -1.51 -8.55
CA ASN A 53 -12.83 -0.06 -8.46
C ASN A 53 -13.07 0.40 -7.03
N PHE A 54 -12.24 1.33 -6.56
CA PHE A 54 -12.37 1.99 -5.27
C PHE A 54 -12.75 3.44 -5.44
N ALA A 55 -13.65 3.90 -4.58
CA ALA A 55 -13.97 5.29 -4.42
C ALA A 55 -13.94 5.65 -2.93
N GLU A 56 -13.51 6.86 -2.64
CA GLU A 56 -13.60 7.46 -1.33
C GLU A 56 -14.88 8.27 -1.26
N LEU A 57 -15.67 8.02 -0.22
CA LEU A 57 -16.81 8.83 0.14
C LEU A 57 -16.43 9.64 1.38
N THR A 58 -16.35 10.96 1.20
CA THR A 58 -16.06 11.88 2.28
C THR A 58 -17.34 12.56 2.74
N PHE A 59 -17.63 12.48 4.03
CA PHE A 59 -18.74 13.18 4.68
C PHE A 59 -18.18 14.32 5.54
N SER A 60 -18.53 15.56 5.19
CA SER A 60 -18.06 16.79 5.84
C SER A 60 -19.23 17.46 6.59
N PRO A 61 -19.53 17.00 7.83
CA PRO A 61 -20.78 17.35 8.52
C PRO A 61 -20.81 18.75 9.11
N ILE A 62 -19.71 19.51 9.05
CA ILE A 62 -19.58 20.76 9.80
C ILE A 62 -19.35 21.93 8.85
N GLN A 63 -20.19 22.96 8.96
CA GLN A 63 -19.98 24.28 8.32
C GLN A 63 -19.88 25.35 9.40
N TYR A 64 -19.08 26.37 9.18
CA TYR A 64 -18.82 27.45 10.11
C TYR A 64 -19.14 28.81 9.48
N ASN A 65 -19.84 29.67 10.23
CA ASN A 65 -20.03 31.06 9.86
C ASN A 65 -19.11 31.95 10.71
N PRO A 66 -18.11 32.60 10.12
CA PRO A 66 -17.09 33.34 10.86
C PRO A 66 -17.60 34.70 11.39
N VAL A 67 -18.66 35.26 10.84
CA VAL A 67 -19.25 36.53 11.29
C VAL A 67 -20.15 36.30 12.49
N THR A 68 -21.00 35.28 12.44
CA THR A 68 -21.93 34.98 13.55
C THR A 68 -21.34 34.02 14.59
N HIS A 69 -20.15 33.46 14.35
CA HIS A 69 -19.50 32.45 15.17
C HIS A 69 -20.38 31.21 15.41
N GLN A 70 -21.14 30.80 14.40
CA GLN A 70 -22.06 29.66 14.50
C GLN A 70 -21.56 28.49 13.67
N PHE A 71 -21.80 27.29 14.20
CA PHE A 71 -21.68 26.05 13.42
C PHE A 71 -23.04 25.58 12.94
N LYS A 72 -23.04 25.07 11.72
CA LYS A 72 -24.11 24.21 11.19
C LYS A 72 -23.58 22.79 11.14
N ILE A 73 -24.25 21.90 11.88
CA ILE A 73 -23.84 20.49 12.01
C ILE A 73 -24.94 19.64 11.41
N TYR A 74 -24.54 18.75 10.50
CA TYR A 74 -25.42 17.70 9.95
C TYR A 74 -25.18 16.42 10.72
N GLU A 75 -26.17 15.92 11.42
CA GLU A 75 -26.06 14.74 12.29
C GLU A 75 -26.08 13.44 11.49
N SER A 76 -26.70 13.43 10.31
CA SER A 76 -26.77 12.29 9.41
C SER A 76 -26.96 12.72 7.97
N ALA A 77 -26.55 11.87 7.04
CA ALA A 77 -26.82 12.01 5.61
C ALA A 77 -27.17 10.63 5.03
N GLU A 78 -28.15 10.60 4.13
CA GLU A 78 -28.44 9.43 3.30
C GLU A 78 -27.79 9.65 1.93
N VAL A 79 -26.97 8.70 1.49
CA VAL A 79 -26.22 8.78 0.26
C VAL A 79 -26.63 7.64 -0.67
N GLU A 80 -27.19 7.97 -1.82
CA GLU A 80 -27.48 7.02 -2.90
C GLU A 80 -26.35 7.05 -3.93
N ILE A 81 -25.74 5.89 -4.20
CA ILE A 81 -24.70 5.74 -5.22
C ILE A 81 -25.26 4.95 -6.39
N THR A 82 -25.35 5.60 -7.54
CA THR A 82 -25.84 4.98 -8.77
C THR A 82 -24.69 4.72 -9.74
N PHE A 83 -24.55 3.46 -10.18
CA PHE A 83 -23.55 3.07 -11.18
C PHE A 83 -24.10 3.27 -12.60
N VAL A 84 -23.47 4.17 -13.34
CA VAL A 84 -23.88 4.49 -14.73
C VAL A 84 -23.03 3.65 -15.69
N ASN A 85 -23.69 3.00 -16.68
CA ASN A 85 -23.05 2.15 -17.69
C ASN A 85 -22.25 0.97 -17.11
N ALA A 86 -22.67 0.41 -15.98
CA ALA A 86 -22.02 -0.73 -15.38
C ALA A 86 -22.17 -1.99 -16.27
N ASN A 87 -21.03 -2.65 -16.56
CA ASN A 87 -21.02 -3.96 -17.19
C ASN A 87 -20.83 -5.03 -16.12
N ILE A 88 -21.92 -5.44 -15.49
CA ILE A 88 -21.90 -6.38 -14.35
C ILE A 88 -21.30 -7.72 -14.74
N ALA A 89 -21.64 -8.26 -15.91
CA ALA A 89 -21.14 -9.56 -16.37
C ALA A 89 -19.60 -9.56 -16.54
N GLU A 90 -19.07 -8.50 -17.15
CA GLU A 90 -17.62 -8.34 -17.30
C GLU A 90 -16.93 -8.10 -15.97
N THR A 91 -17.50 -7.29 -15.09
CA THR A 91 -16.98 -7.07 -13.74
C THR A 91 -16.88 -8.38 -12.97
N GLN A 92 -17.91 -9.22 -12.99
CA GLN A 92 -17.91 -10.53 -12.35
C GLN A 92 -16.88 -11.48 -12.98
N ARG A 93 -16.73 -11.46 -14.31
CA ARG A 93 -15.72 -12.25 -15.02
C ARG A 93 -14.30 -11.87 -14.58
N LEU A 94 -13.97 -10.61 -14.62
CA LEU A 94 -12.65 -10.08 -14.23
C LEU A 94 -12.38 -10.34 -12.75
N LYS A 95 -13.39 -10.18 -11.90
CA LYS A 95 -13.28 -10.46 -10.47
C LYS A 95 -12.91 -11.92 -10.23
N ARG A 96 -13.56 -12.89 -10.90
CA ARG A 96 -13.20 -14.31 -10.79
C ARG A 96 -11.77 -14.61 -11.24
N LEU A 97 -11.28 -13.94 -12.29
CA LEU A 97 -9.92 -14.15 -12.81
C LEU A 97 -8.83 -13.52 -11.92
N HIS A 98 -9.14 -12.41 -11.28
CA HIS A 98 -8.14 -11.62 -10.57
C HIS A 98 -8.24 -11.72 -9.05
N SER A 99 -9.36 -12.18 -8.48
CA SER A 99 -9.47 -12.36 -7.03
C SER A 99 -8.73 -13.59 -6.55
N ASN A 100 -8.20 -13.51 -5.34
CA ASN A 100 -7.71 -14.67 -4.60
C ASN A 100 -7.79 -14.40 -3.09
N SER A 101 -7.71 -15.47 -2.28
CA SER A 101 -7.85 -15.40 -0.82
C SER A 101 -6.71 -14.65 -0.13
N MET A 102 -5.54 -14.55 -0.77
CA MET A 102 -4.38 -13.87 -0.16
C MET A 102 -4.31 -12.38 -0.49
N PHE A 103 -4.98 -11.92 -1.55
CA PHE A 103 -5.09 -10.50 -1.87
C PHE A 103 -6.51 -10.02 -1.57
N SER A 104 -6.75 -9.68 -0.32
CA SER A 104 -8.08 -9.25 0.14
C SER A 104 -8.22 -7.74 0.10
N THR A 105 -9.27 -7.27 -0.56
CA THR A 105 -9.66 -5.85 -0.57
C THR A 105 -10.20 -5.38 0.80
N THR A 106 -10.57 -6.31 1.70
CA THR A 106 -11.01 -5.97 3.06
C THR A 106 -9.91 -5.31 3.88
N GLN A 107 -8.64 -5.60 3.58
CA GLN A 107 -7.49 -4.97 4.23
C GLN A 107 -7.36 -3.48 3.90
N LEU A 108 -8.06 -3.01 2.86
CA LEU A 108 -8.07 -1.60 2.45
C LEU A 108 -9.14 -0.76 3.17
N GLY A 109 -9.81 -1.32 4.17
CA GLY A 109 -10.81 -0.60 4.97
C GLY A 109 -12.11 -0.28 4.24
N VAL A 110 -12.47 -1.03 3.18
CA VAL A 110 -13.73 -0.84 2.44
C VAL A 110 -14.94 -1.14 3.30
N ILE A 111 -15.94 -0.25 3.27
CA ILE A 111 -17.17 -0.38 4.06
C ILE A 111 -18.18 -1.39 3.48
N ASN A 112 -18.01 -1.75 2.20
CA ASN A 112 -18.86 -2.71 1.48
C ASN A 112 -18.04 -3.82 0.82
N PRO A 113 -17.29 -4.61 1.58
CA PRO A 113 -16.50 -5.71 1.02
C PRO A 113 -17.45 -6.72 0.37
N SER A 114 -16.99 -7.41 -0.69
CA SER A 114 -17.78 -8.48 -1.27
C SER A 114 -17.92 -9.64 -0.27
N GLU A 115 -19.06 -10.32 -0.27
CA GLU A 115 -19.31 -11.47 0.63
C GLU A 115 -18.26 -12.58 0.49
N GLU A 116 -17.69 -12.76 -0.71
CA GLU A 116 -16.61 -13.71 -1.00
C GLU A 116 -15.32 -13.39 -0.23
N SER A 117 -15.04 -12.10 0.03
CA SER A 117 -13.86 -11.68 0.78
C SER A 117 -14.02 -11.85 2.30
N ILE A 118 -15.25 -11.99 2.79
CA ILE A 118 -15.56 -12.15 4.24
C ILE A 118 -15.49 -13.62 4.67
N ARG A 119 -15.78 -14.56 3.78
CA ARG A 119 -16.00 -15.97 4.15
C ARG A 119 -14.76 -16.80 4.36
N GLY A 120 -13.55 -16.30 4.06
CA GLY A 120 -12.31 -17.05 4.28
C GLY A 120 -12.31 -18.44 3.61
N GLU A 121 -13.04 -18.61 2.51
CA GLU A 121 -13.03 -19.85 1.76
C GLU A 121 -11.64 -20.12 1.23
N PHE A 122 -11.18 -21.36 1.39
CA PHE A 122 -9.93 -21.81 0.80
C PHE A 122 -9.97 -21.53 -0.71
N SER A 123 -9.03 -20.72 -1.18
CA SER A 123 -8.90 -20.50 -2.62
C SER A 123 -8.60 -21.85 -3.30
N THR A 124 -9.44 -22.26 -4.21
CA THR A 124 -9.17 -23.43 -5.06
C THR A 124 -8.21 -23.10 -6.19
N SER A 125 -7.96 -21.80 -6.43
CA SER A 125 -7.01 -21.34 -7.45
C SER A 125 -5.61 -21.27 -6.88
N PRO A 126 -4.57 -21.72 -7.60
CA PRO A 126 -3.20 -21.62 -7.16
C PRO A 126 -2.79 -20.14 -7.01
N ILE A 127 -2.05 -19.84 -5.96
CA ILE A 127 -1.50 -18.50 -5.73
C ILE A 127 -0.20 -18.37 -6.54
N ARG A 128 -0.13 -17.41 -7.45
CA ARG A 128 1.03 -17.21 -8.31
C ARG A 128 2.03 -16.23 -7.69
N MET A 129 3.28 -16.68 -7.62
CA MET A 129 4.43 -15.86 -7.23
C MET A 129 5.40 -15.73 -8.40
N VAL A 130 5.76 -14.52 -8.77
CA VAL A 130 6.77 -14.24 -9.80
C VAL A 130 8.04 -13.75 -9.12
N ILE A 131 9.16 -14.39 -9.42
CA ILE A 131 10.49 -13.99 -8.97
C ILE A 131 11.23 -13.50 -10.22
N VAL A 132 11.48 -12.20 -10.32
CA VAL A 132 12.30 -11.60 -11.37
C VAL A 132 13.70 -11.34 -10.82
N ALA A 133 14.69 -12.04 -11.34
CA ALA A 133 16.05 -11.96 -10.85
C ALA A 133 17.03 -11.51 -11.96
N HIS A 134 18.07 -10.78 -11.56
CA HIS A 134 19.18 -10.57 -12.44
C HIS A 134 19.90 -11.91 -12.72
N SER A 135 20.35 -12.13 -13.95
CA SER A 135 20.91 -13.42 -14.39
C SER A 135 22.15 -13.87 -13.60
N MET A 136 22.86 -12.94 -12.97
CA MET A 136 24.02 -13.26 -12.08
C MET A 136 23.65 -14.12 -10.88
N PHE A 137 22.37 -14.14 -10.47
CA PHE A 137 21.86 -14.90 -9.33
C PHE A 137 21.29 -16.27 -9.71
N ARG A 138 21.52 -16.72 -10.95
CA ARG A 138 21.04 -18.00 -11.47
C ARG A 138 21.56 -19.16 -10.60
N GLY A 139 20.68 -20.06 -10.21
CA GLY A 139 20.97 -21.20 -9.35
C GLY A 139 20.89 -20.89 -7.84
N GLN A 140 21.03 -19.64 -7.41
CA GLN A 140 20.97 -19.29 -5.98
C GLN A 140 19.53 -19.24 -5.43
N LEU A 141 18.56 -19.09 -6.30
CA LEU A 141 17.14 -18.96 -5.94
C LEU A 141 16.37 -20.30 -6.03
N ASP A 142 17.03 -21.37 -6.44
CA ASP A 142 16.37 -22.65 -6.72
C ASP A 142 15.74 -23.26 -5.47
N GLU A 143 16.44 -23.18 -4.33
CA GLU A 143 15.94 -23.66 -3.04
C GLU A 143 14.73 -22.86 -2.57
N LEU A 144 14.80 -21.53 -2.64
CA LEU A 144 13.68 -20.64 -2.30
C LEU A 144 12.47 -20.93 -3.19
N ALA A 145 12.67 -21.03 -4.49
CA ALA A 145 11.60 -21.34 -5.43
C ALA A 145 10.99 -22.73 -5.18
N ALA A 146 11.83 -23.74 -4.89
CA ALA A 146 11.39 -25.08 -4.53
C ALA A 146 10.58 -25.08 -3.23
N TRP A 147 11.02 -24.32 -2.22
CA TRP A 147 10.27 -24.16 -0.97
C TRP A 147 8.91 -23.53 -1.19
N LYS A 148 8.84 -22.44 -1.96
CA LYS A 148 7.58 -21.78 -2.27
C LYS A 148 6.61 -22.72 -3.03
N ARG A 149 7.12 -23.53 -3.98
CA ARG A 149 6.32 -24.56 -4.66
C ARG A 149 5.78 -25.62 -3.70
N ARG A 150 6.59 -26.08 -2.73
CA ARG A 150 6.13 -27.00 -1.67
C ARG A 150 5.02 -26.41 -0.80
N LYS A 151 5.02 -25.10 -0.60
CA LYS A 151 3.94 -24.37 0.09
C LYS A 151 2.68 -24.19 -0.75
N GLY A 152 2.65 -24.69 -2.00
CA GLY A 152 1.50 -24.62 -2.88
C GLY A 152 1.46 -23.41 -3.83
N PHE A 153 2.53 -22.61 -3.90
CA PHE A 153 2.60 -21.51 -4.85
C PHE A 153 2.92 -22.03 -6.27
N LEU A 154 2.25 -21.44 -7.26
CA LEU A 154 2.72 -21.49 -8.64
C LEU A 154 3.86 -20.47 -8.79
N VAL A 155 5.11 -20.96 -8.92
CA VAL A 155 6.29 -20.08 -8.93
C VAL A 155 6.89 -19.97 -10.33
N ASP A 156 6.91 -18.76 -10.87
CA ASP A 156 7.67 -18.38 -12.05
C ASP A 156 8.99 -17.76 -11.58
N LEU A 157 10.09 -18.43 -11.81
CA LEU A 157 11.42 -17.89 -11.61
C LEU A 157 11.99 -17.52 -12.98
N VAL A 158 12.12 -16.21 -13.22
CA VAL A 158 12.54 -15.65 -14.51
C VAL A 158 13.73 -14.72 -14.33
N TYR A 159 14.50 -14.56 -15.39
CA TYR A 159 15.75 -13.79 -15.36
C TYR A 159 15.75 -12.67 -16.38
N THR A 160 16.45 -11.58 -16.07
CA THR A 160 16.50 -10.38 -16.92
C THR A 160 17.20 -10.57 -18.27
N ASP A 161 17.98 -11.64 -18.44
CA ASP A 161 18.59 -12.02 -19.72
C ASP A 161 17.60 -12.76 -20.66
N ASP A 162 16.40 -13.13 -20.19
CA ASP A 162 15.32 -13.58 -21.07
C ASP A 162 14.78 -12.37 -21.87
N PRO A 163 14.78 -12.42 -23.21
CA PRO A 163 14.28 -11.32 -24.03
C PRO A 163 12.82 -10.93 -23.77
N ASN A 164 12.00 -11.86 -23.26
CA ASN A 164 10.61 -11.57 -22.91
C ASN A 164 10.50 -10.75 -21.63
N VAL A 165 11.46 -10.88 -20.72
CA VAL A 165 11.52 -10.13 -19.44
C VAL A 165 12.26 -8.82 -19.64
N GLY A 166 13.47 -8.89 -20.21
CA GLY A 166 14.34 -7.75 -20.48
C GLY A 166 14.95 -7.15 -19.22
N THR A 167 15.68 -6.03 -19.42
CA THR A 167 16.53 -5.40 -18.38
C THR A 167 16.08 -4.00 -17.97
N THR A 168 15.03 -3.46 -18.58
CA THR A 168 14.54 -2.10 -18.27
C THR A 168 13.32 -2.12 -17.37
N THR A 169 13.05 -1.03 -16.68
CA THR A 169 11.81 -0.86 -15.91
C THR A 169 10.58 -1.15 -16.75
N THR A 170 10.56 -0.63 -17.99
CA THR A 170 9.43 -0.79 -18.91
C THR A 170 9.26 -2.24 -19.37
N SER A 171 10.34 -2.92 -19.76
CA SER A 171 10.25 -4.31 -20.23
C SER A 171 9.78 -5.26 -19.14
N ILE A 172 10.35 -5.15 -17.93
CA ILE A 172 9.96 -5.97 -16.78
C ILE A 172 8.50 -5.70 -16.39
N LYS A 173 8.10 -4.42 -16.32
CA LYS A 173 6.69 -4.06 -16.04
C LYS A 173 5.74 -4.63 -17.09
N ASN A 174 6.08 -4.54 -18.38
CA ASN A 174 5.24 -5.05 -19.46
C ASN A 174 5.14 -6.58 -19.41
N TYR A 175 6.20 -7.28 -19.07
CA TYR A 175 6.17 -8.72 -18.85
C TYR A 175 5.18 -9.08 -17.71
N LEU A 176 5.30 -8.43 -16.56
CA LEU A 176 4.42 -8.66 -15.40
C LEU A 176 2.96 -8.31 -15.70
N LYS A 177 2.73 -7.18 -16.36
CA LYS A 177 1.40 -6.78 -16.82
C LYS A 177 0.83 -7.80 -17.81
N GLY A 178 1.64 -8.34 -18.70
CA GLY A 178 1.22 -9.41 -19.63
C GLY A 178 0.73 -10.66 -18.91
N LEU A 179 1.37 -11.04 -17.79
CA LEU A 179 0.91 -12.16 -16.97
C LEU A 179 -0.44 -11.87 -16.29
N TYR A 180 -0.68 -10.62 -15.92
CA TYR A 180 -1.93 -10.17 -15.34
C TYR A 180 -3.07 -10.12 -16.38
N ASP A 181 -2.83 -9.46 -17.51
CA ASP A 181 -3.83 -9.26 -18.56
C ASP A 181 -4.28 -10.58 -19.21
N ASN A 182 -3.36 -11.57 -19.30
CA ASN A 182 -3.63 -12.89 -19.88
C ASN A 182 -3.90 -13.96 -18.81
N ALA A 183 -4.32 -13.57 -17.62
CA ALA A 183 -4.62 -14.52 -16.56
C ALA A 183 -5.75 -15.48 -16.94
N THR A 184 -5.62 -16.72 -16.49
CA THR A 184 -6.62 -17.79 -16.63
C THR A 184 -6.77 -18.52 -15.29
N GLU A 185 -7.75 -19.41 -15.17
CA GLU A 185 -7.92 -20.23 -13.96
C GLU A 185 -6.70 -21.10 -13.65
N SER A 186 -6.02 -21.63 -14.67
CA SER A 186 -4.81 -22.46 -14.51
C SER A 186 -3.51 -21.66 -14.42
N ALA A 187 -3.52 -20.42 -14.89
CA ALA A 187 -2.40 -19.47 -14.82
C ALA A 187 -2.91 -18.12 -14.28
N PRO A 188 -3.21 -18.04 -12.97
CA PRO A 188 -3.83 -16.86 -12.38
C PRO A 188 -2.91 -15.63 -12.45
N ALA A 189 -3.49 -14.46 -12.27
CA ALA A 189 -2.75 -13.22 -12.15
C ALA A 189 -1.73 -13.30 -11.00
N PRO A 190 -0.54 -12.70 -11.14
CA PRO A 190 0.46 -12.70 -10.08
C PRO A 190 -0.11 -12.10 -8.79
N THR A 191 0.13 -12.76 -7.66
CA THR A 191 -0.25 -12.27 -6.33
C THR A 191 0.96 -11.72 -5.59
N PHE A 192 2.12 -12.33 -5.82
CA PHE A 192 3.39 -11.93 -5.21
C PHE A 192 4.44 -11.69 -6.30
N LEU A 193 5.17 -10.61 -6.14
CA LEU A 193 6.34 -10.24 -6.93
C LEU A 193 7.56 -10.11 -6.02
N LEU A 194 8.62 -10.84 -6.32
CA LEU A 194 9.93 -10.65 -5.71
C LEU A 194 10.93 -10.22 -6.77
N LEU A 195 11.49 -9.03 -6.61
CA LEU A 195 12.61 -8.53 -7.41
C LEU A 195 13.91 -8.93 -6.73
N VAL A 196 14.86 -9.50 -7.47
CA VAL A 196 16.14 -9.96 -6.89
C VAL A 196 17.33 -9.29 -7.59
N GLY A 197 17.94 -8.39 -6.87
CA GLY A 197 19.02 -7.51 -7.33
C GLY A 197 18.84 -6.08 -6.80
N ASP A 198 19.93 -5.34 -6.67
CA ASP A 198 19.87 -3.92 -6.35
C ASP A 198 19.49 -3.10 -7.60
N VAL A 199 19.39 -1.79 -7.49
CA VAL A 199 18.97 -0.88 -8.58
C VAL A 199 19.84 -1.03 -9.83
N ALA A 200 21.13 -1.33 -9.67
CA ALA A 200 22.03 -1.59 -10.79
C ALA A 200 21.74 -2.91 -11.55
N GLN A 201 21.15 -3.89 -10.88
CA GLN A 201 20.80 -5.21 -11.43
C GLN A 201 19.35 -5.25 -11.96
N ILE A 202 18.43 -4.74 -11.15
CA ILE A 202 17.01 -4.56 -11.49
C ILE A 202 16.68 -3.08 -11.28
N PRO A 203 16.58 -2.27 -12.33
CA PRO A 203 16.39 -0.82 -12.20
C PRO A 203 15.09 -0.52 -11.44
N ALA A 204 15.08 0.56 -10.66
CA ALA A 204 13.89 1.06 -9.99
C ALA A 204 13.27 2.21 -10.80
N PHE A 205 11.99 2.47 -10.58
CA PHE A 205 11.34 3.68 -11.08
C PHE A 205 11.67 4.87 -10.18
N ASN A 206 11.44 6.07 -10.69
CA ASN A 206 11.42 7.28 -9.89
C ASN A 206 9.97 7.62 -9.52
N GLY A 207 9.74 7.92 -8.25
CA GLY A 207 8.46 8.45 -7.77
C GLY A 207 8.20 9.86 -8.27
N THR A 208 6.95 10.30 -8.18
CA THR A 208 6.51 11.63 -8.61
C THR A 208 6.76 12.71 -7.56
N THR A 209 6.94 12.33 -6.29
CA THR A 209 7.26 13.24 -5.19
C THR A 209 8.73 13.07 -4.82
N ASP A 210 9.49 14.16 -4.79
CA ASP A 210 10.91 14.22 -4.39
C ASP A 210 11.86 13.27 -5.16
N ASN A 211 11.41 12.74 -6.29
CA ASN A 211 12.20 11.91 -7.22
C ASN A 211 12.92 10.71 -6.54
N HIS A 212 12.33 10.16 -5.48
CA HIS A 212 12.86 8.97 -4.80
C HIS A 212 12.63 7.70 -5.62
N VAL A 213 13.48 6.69 -5.43
CA VAL A 213 13.35 5.39 -6.09
C VAL A 213 12.14 4.61 -5.52
N THR A 214 11.44 3.88 -6.40
CA THR A 214 10.29 3.07 -6.00
C THR A 214 10.12 1.84 -6.88
N ASP A 215 9.66 0.75 -6.28
CA ASP A 215 9.27 -0.48 -6.97
C ASP A 215 7.74 -0.59 -7.19
N LEU A 216 6.96 0.35 -6.66
CA LEU A 216 5.50 0.35 -6.75
C LEU A 216 4.99 0.15 -8.18
N TYR A 217 5.62 0.82 -9.13
CA TYR A 217 5.13 0.79 -10.52
C TYR A 217 5.34 -0.55 -11.22
N TYR A 218 6.16 -1.46 -10.69
CA TYR A 218 6.21 -2.85 -11.16
C TYR A 218 4.95 -3.64 -10.81
N ALA A 219 4.28 -3.26 -9.74
CA ALA A 219 3.10 -3.94 -9.21
C ALA A 219 1.78 -3.23 -9.56
N SER A 220 1.81 -2.03 -10.13
CA SER A 220 0.64 -1.24 -10.54
C SER A 220 0.43 -1.40 -12.04
N TRP A 221 -0.54 -2.22 -12.44
CA TRP A 221 -0.79 -2.58 -13.85
C TRP A 221 -2.02 -1.90 -14.45
N THR A 222 -2.93 -1.44 -13.59
CA THR A 222 -4.08 -0.65 -14.00
C THR A 222 -3.63 0.78 -14.32
N THR A 223 -4.12 1.35 -15.40
CA THR A 223 -3.72 2.69 -15.84
C THR A 223 -4.35 3.77 -14.97
N GLY A 224 -3.52 4.76 -14.58
CA GLY A 224 -3.96 6.02 -13.98
C GLY A 224 -4.07 6.03 -12.47
N ASP A 225 -3.58 5.00 -11.78
CA ASP A 225 -3.50 4.99 -10.32
C ASP A 225 -2.16 4.42 -9.81
N ASN A 226 -1.96 4.53 -8.49
CA ASN A 226 -0.80 4.00 -7.78
C ASN A 226 -1.20 2.89 -6.79
N ILE A 227 -2.34 2.24 -7.00
CA ILE A 227 -2.77 1.11 -6.19
C ILE A 227 -2.10 -0.16 -6.75
N PRO A 228 -1.36 -0.91 -5.94
CA PRO A 228 -0.73 -2.14 -6.44
C PRO A 228 -1.74 -3.26 -6.66
N ASP A 229 -1.56 -4.00 -7.75
CA ASP A 229 -2.35 -5.19 -8.11
C ASP A 229 -1.75 -6.50 -7.56
N CYS A 230 -0.57 -6.45 -6.94
CA CYS A 230 0.07 -7.57 -6.25
C CYS A 230 0.91 -7.08 -5.08
N TYR A 231 1.23 -7.98 -4.15
CA TYR A 231 2.24 -7.73 -3.14
C TYR A 231 3.62 -7.79 -3.78
N TYR A 232 4.48 -6.84 -3.46
CA TYR A 232 5.81 -6.78 -4.04
C TYR A 232 6.88 -6.53 -2.98
N GLY A 233 8.08 -7.01 -3.26
CA GLY A 233 9.25 -6.78 -2.43
C GLY A 233 10.53 -7.00 -3.22
N ARG A 234 11.65 -6.60 -2.63
CA ARG A 234 12.97 -6.71 -3.24
C ARG A 234 13.96 -7.36 -2.29
N PHE A 235 14.71 -8.33 -2.80
CA PHE A 235 15.99 -8.73 -2.21
C PHE A 235 17.09 -7.90 -2.88
N SER A 236 17.46 -6.78 -2.23
CA SER A 236 18.50 -5.90 -2.73
C SER A 236 19.86 -6.53 -2.51
N ALA A 237 20.54 -6.87 -3.60
CA ALA A 237 21.87 -7.47 -3.57
C ALA A 237 22.64 -7.12 -4.86
N THR A 238 23.92 -6.78 -4.72
CA THR A 238 24.84 -6.53 -5.84
C THR A 238 25.69 -7.75 -6.18
N ASN A 239 25.67 -8.78 -5.34
CA ASN A 239 26.45 -10.01 -5.49
C ASN A 239 25.85 -11.17 -4.65
N ALA A 240 26.39 -12.37 -4.88
CA ALA A 240 25.92 -13.59 -4.23
C ALA A 240 26.01 -13.58 -2.70
N SER A 241 27.05 -13.00 -2.13
CA SER A 241 27.25 -12.96 -0.67
C SER A 241 26.27 -12.04 0.05
N GLN A 242 25.71 -11.04 -0.65
CA GLN A 242 24.62 -10.22 -0.12
C GLN A 242 23.25 -10.87 -0.28
N LEU A 243 23.06 -11.70 -1.31
CA LEU A 243 21.80 -12.40 -1.53
C LEU A 243 21.62 -13.59 -0.59
N ALA A 244 22.69 -14.37 -0.36
CA ALA A 244 22.62 -15.61 0.41
C ALA A 244 21.96 -15.44 1.80
N PRO A 245 22.33 -14.47 2.65
CA PRO A 245 21.70 -14.31 3.96
C PRO A 245 20.23 -13.87 3.90
N GLN A 246 19.79 -13.26 2.82
CA GLN A 246 18.38 -12.89 2.65
C GLN A 246 17.52 -14.13 2.36
N ILE A 247 18.05 -15.06 1.54
CA ILE A 247 17.41 -16.35 1.27
C ILE A 247 17.40 -17.20 2.53
N GLU A 248 18.55 -17.34 3.17
CA GLU A 248 18.74 -18.16 4.39
C GLU A 248 17.78 -17.73 5.51
N LYS A 249 17.74 -16.42 5.83
CA LYS A 249 16.82 -15.91 6.86
C LYS A 249 15.35 -16.14 6.49
N THR A 250 14.99 -15.98 5.23
CA THR A 250 13.61 -16.23 4.76
C THR A 250 13.24 -17.69 4.93
N LEU A 251 14.12 -18.61 4.50
CA LEU A 251 13.89 -20.04 4.63
C LEU A 251 13.87 -20.48 6.09
N MET A 252 14.82 -20.01 6.89
CA MET A 252 14.89 -20.29 8.32
C MET A 252 13.59 -19.87 9.04
N TYR A 253 13.11 -18.67 8.78
CA TYR A 253 11.87 -18.16 9.37
C TYR A 253 10.65 -18.97 8.90
N GLU A 254 10.51 -19.19 7.59
CA GLU A 254 9.34 -19.87 7.05
C GLU A 254 9.30 -21.37 7.33
N GLN A 255 10.46 -22.00 7.54
CA GLN A 255 10.59 -23.41 7.91
C GLN A 255 10.63 -23.62 9.42
N TYR A 256 10.70 -22.54 10.19
CA TYR A 256 10.84 -22.54 11.65
C TYR A 256 12.06 -23.37 12.11
N THR A 257 13.20 -23.15 11.46
CA THR A 257 14.46 -23.89 11.71
C THR A 257 15.53 -23.06 12.42
N MET A 258 15.13 -21.93 13.05
CA MET A 258 16.04 -21.12 13.86
C MET A 258 16.46 -21.88 15.12
N ASP A 259 17.72 -21.75 15.52
CA ASP A 259 18.28 -22.39 16.72
C ASP A 259 17.60 -21.86 17.99
N ASP A 260 17.33 -20.58 18.06
CA ASP A 260 16.63 -19.95 19.17
C ASP A 260 15.48 -19.07 18.65
N PRO A 261 14.21 -19.50 18.80
CA PRO A 261 13.05 -18.74 18.34
C PRO A 261 12.60 -17.63 19.30
N THR A 262 13.23 -17.46 20.47
CA THR A 262 12.78 -16.51 21.50
C THR A 262 12.78 -15.06 21.02
N TYR A 263 13.62 -14.71 20.02
CA TYR A 263 13.62 -13.37 19.42
C TYR A 263 12.30 -13.02 18.70
N LEU A 264 11.43 -13.99 18.43
CA LEU A 264 10.12 -13.75 17.80
C LEU A 264 9.16 -13.04 18.75
N ASP A 265 9.42 -13.08 20.04
CA ASP A 265 8.66 -12.38 21.08
C ASP A 265 9.18 -10.95 21.30
N ASP A 266 10.29 -10.58 20.66
CA ASP A 266 10.92 -9.28 20.80
C ASP A 266 10.51 -8.32 19.70
N ALA A 267 10.23 -7.07 20.06
CA ALA A 267 10.00 -5.97 19.14
C ALA A 267 11.01 -4.86 19.36
N VAL A 268 11.71 -4.44 18.29
CA VAL A 268 12.64 -3.32 18.31
C VAL A 268 11.95 -2.08 17.78
N LEU A 269 11.77 -1.09 18.65
CA LEU A 269 11.13 0.18 18.31
C LEU A 269 12.20 1.26 18.16
N VAL A 270 12.27 1.93 17.02
CA VAL A 270 13.29 2.93 16.72
C VAL A 270 12.61 4.29 16.45
N ALA A 271 13.00 5.30 17.26
CA ALA A 271 12.61 6.68 17.03
C ALA A 271 13.74 7.45 16.32
N GLY A 272 13.39 8.54 15.61
CA GLY A 272 14.36 9.43 15.02
C GLY A 272 15.12 10.23 16.09
N THR A 273 16.32 10.70 15.74
CA THR A 273 17.20 11.50 16.62
C THR A 273 16.97 13.01 16.52
N ASP A 274 15.94 13.45 15.78
CA ASP A 274 15.57 14.85 15.69
C ASP A 274 15.24 15.42 17.07
N THR A 275 15.97 16.46 17.50
CA THR A 275 15.88 17.00 18.85
C THR A 275 14.58 17.72 19.15
N TYR A 276 13.89 18.21 18.14
CA TYR A 276 12.62 18.93 18.29
C TYR A 276 11.41 18.01 18.04
N TRP A 277 11.36 17.35 16.89
CA TRP A 277 10.21 16.52 16.49
C TRP A 277 10.26 15.08 17.02
N GLY A 278 11.46 14.57 17.28
CA GLY A 278 11.64 13.23 17.84
C GLY A 278 10.86 13.02 19.12
N PRO A 279 11.02 13.88 20.16
CA PRO A 279 10.26 13.75 21.41
C PRO A 279 8.75 13.90 21.23
N ILE A 280 8.30 14.78 20.34
CA ILE A 280 6.89 15.12 20.18
C ILE A 280 6.15 14.07 19.36
N ASN A 281 6.67 13.72 18.18
CA ASN A 281 5.97 12.87 17.23
C ASN A 281 6.46 11.42 17.27
N ALA A 282 7.78 11.17 17.19
CA ALA A 282 8.30 9.81 17.10
C ALA A 282 8.26 9.08 18.45
N ASN A 283 8.82 9.68 19.51
CA ASN A 283 8.85 9.03 20.83
C ASN A 283 7.45 8.88 21.42
N GLY A 284 6.57 9.87 21.22
CA GLY A 284 5.18 9.79 21.67
C GLY A 284 4.43 8.61 21.03
N GLN A 285 4.59 8.41 19.73
CA GLN A 285 3.96 7.32 18.99
C GLN A 285 4.53 5.96 19.41
N ILE A 286 5.86 5.84 19.53
CA ILE A 286 6.51 4.60 19.97
C ILE A 286 6.12 4.23 21.39
N ASN A 287 6.12 5.20 22.31
CA ASN A 287 5.71 4.98 23.70
C ASN A 287 4.23 4.56 23.79
N TYR A 288 3.37 5.17 22.98
CA TYR A 288 1.97 4.77 22.89
C TYR A 288 1.84 3.32 22.38
N LEU A 289 2.58 2.98 21.33
CA LEU A 289 2.60 1.62 20.76
C LEU A 289 3.08 0.59 21.80
N ALA A 290 4.20 0.87 22.46
CA ALA A 290 4.76 -0.01 23.50
C ALA A 290 3.79 -0.17 24.68
N GLY A 291 3.20 0.92 25.16
CA GLY A 291 2.28 0.88 26.30
C GLY A 291 0.95 0.18 26.02
N ASN A 292 0.47 0.20 24.77
CA ASN A 292 -0.88 -0.26 24.45
C ASN A 292 -0.94 -1.56 23.63
N TYR A 293 0.13 -1.89 22.86
CA TYR A 293 0.05 -2.99 21.90
C TYR A 293 1.28 -3.89 21.89
N VAL A 294 2.48 -3.36 22.08
CA VAL A 294 3.74 -4.13 22.06
C VAL A 294 4.24 -4.26 23.49
N ASN A 295 3.65 -5.19 24.24
CA ASN A 295 3.96 -5.43 25.64
C ASN A 295 3.57 -6.86 26.04
N THR A 296 3.92 -7.26 27.26
CA THR A 296 3.67 -8.62 27.78
C THR A 296 2.21 -9.05 27.76
N ALA A 297 1.24 -8.13 27.81
CA ALA A 297 -0.18 -8.48 27.71
C ALA A 297 -0.58 -9.00 26.33
N TYR A 298 0.23 -8.70 25.30
CA TYR A 298 0.03 -9.10 23.91
C TYR A 298 1.11 -10.09 23.42
N GLY A 299 1.92 -10.64 24.31
CA GLY A 299 2.92 -11.67 24.00
C GLY A 299 4.29 -11.13 23.53
N PHE A 300 4.64 -9.89 23.92
CA PHE A 300 5.93 -9.28 23.65
C PHE A 300 6.73 -9.10 24.91
#